data_1a032d66d92fc31198d0ba3bcef5309d
#
_entry.id   1a032d66d92fc31198d0ba3bcef5309d
#
_cell.length_a   1.000
_cell.length_b   1.000
_cell.length_c   1.000
_cell.angle_alpha   90.00
_cell.angle_beta   90.00
_cell.angle_gamma   90.00
#
_symmetry.space_group_name_H-M   'P 1'
#
loop_
_entity.id
_entity.type
_entity.pdbx_description
1 polymer ?
#
loop_
_entity_poly.entity_id
_entity_poly.type
_entity_poly.pdbx_seq_one_letter_code
_entity_poly.pdbx_strand_id
1 'polypeptide(L)'
;MQKKKLKNIIRSRHFSSCFFILALLSTILFFVSTLLNIWQNSLQLKEQLEAKADAAYSNIENTFSVMKVGSVFIAKLASVNHILVSPDPTIDYFSRMINDISPYTQLYSFETICLYFDRSERVFDSSGGMYTYSDFYNPDFLRILSEMDTEEAWVVNIPYERYYSPRPAVPVG
;
A
#
# COMPACT_ATOMS: atom_id res chain seq x y z
N MET A 1 -59.59 -57.07 -30.17
CA MET A 1 -58.66 -56.79 -29.03
C MET A 1 -57.28 -56.25 -29.47
N GLN A 2 -56.75 -56.68 -30.59
CA GLN A 2 -55.43 -56.26 -31.12
C GLN A 2 -55.30 -54.75 -31.46
N LYS A 3 -56.29 -54.12 -32.09
CA LYS A 3 -56.26 -52.69 -32.49
C LYS A 3 -56.09 -51.71 -31.31
N LYS A 4 -56.62 -52.05 -30.12
CA LYS A 4 -56.50 -51.22 -28.90
C LYS A 4 -55.09 -51.28 -28.31
N LYS A 5 -54.40 -52.42 -28.38
CA LYS A 5 -53.02 -52.60 -27.94
C LYS A 5 -52.06 -51.84 -28.84
N LEU A 6 -52.26 -51.89 -30.15
CA LEU A 6 -51.40 -51.19 -31.11
C LEU A 6 -51.49 -49.67 -30.94
N LYS A 7 -52.69 -49.13 -30.71
CA LYS A 7 -52.91 -47.67 -30.48
C LYS A 7 -52.24 -47.18 -29.17
N ASN A 8 -52.23 -48.01 -28.15
CA ASN A 8 -51.56 -47.69 -26.90
C ASN A 8 -50.02 -47.72 -27.02
N ILE A 9 -49.44 -48.63 -27.79
CA ILE A 9 -48.03 -48.75 -28.05
C ILE A 9 -47.55 -47.56 -28.88
N ILE A 10 -48.30 -47.17 -29.90
CA ILE A 10 -47.93 -45.96 -30.70
C ILE A 10 -48.00 -44.68 -29.86
N ARG A 11 -49.07 -44.55 -29.06
CA ARG A 11 -49.22 -43.38 -28.15
C ARG A 11 -48.09 -43.28 -27.07
N SER A 12 -47.69 -44.46 -26.55
CA SER A 12 -46.54 -44.52 -25.61
C SER A 12 -45.22 -44.14 -26.25
N ARG A 13 -44.96 -44.56 -27.49
CA ARG A 13 -43.77 -44.22 -28.23
C ARG A 13 -43.70 -42.71 -28.55
N HIS A 14 -44.77 -42.08 -28.98
CA HIS A 14 -44.82 -40.65 -29.22
C HIS A 14 -44.65 -39.87 -27.95
N PHE A 15 -45.25 -40.28 -26.83
CA PHE A 15 -45.09 -39.66 -25.54
C PHE A 15 -43.63 -39.74 -25.06
N SER A 16 -42.98 -40.88 -25.18
CA SER A 16 -41.57 -41.06 -24.83
C SER A 16 -40.65 -40.18 -25.69
N SER A 17 -40.90 -40.11 -27.01
CA SER A 17 -40.10 -39.24 -27.90
C SER A 17 -40.26 -37.78 -27.57
N CYS A 18 -41.46 -37.27 -27.30
CA CYS A 18 -41.72 -35.91 -26.88
C CYS A 18 -41.03 -35.58 -25.55
N PHE A 19 -41.06 -36.52 -24.60
CA PHE A 19 -40.39 -36.34 -23.31
C PHE A 19 -38.85 -36.24 -23.46
N PHE A 20 -38.25 -37.10 -24.28
CA PHE A 20 -36.80 -37.01 -24.58
C PHE A 20 -36.41 -35.71 -25.25
N ILE A 21 -37.20 -35.21 -26.19
CA ILE A 21 -36.94 -33.92 -26.86
C ILE A 21 -37.01 -32.77 -25.85
N LEU A 22 -38.02 -32.74 -24.99
CA LEU A 22 -38.19 -31.73 -23.96
C LEU A 22 -37.03 -31.77 -22.93
N ALA A 23 -36.64 -32.96 -22.50
CA ALA A 23 -35.53 -33.15 -21.60
C ALA A 23 -34.20 -32.66 -22.23
N LEU A 24 -33.97 -33.00 -23.49
CA LEU A 24 -32.78 -32.53 -24.22
C LEU A 24 -32.75 -31.01 -24.38
N LEU A 25 -33.88 -30.39 -24.76
CA LEU A 25 -34.03 -28.94 -24.85
C LEU A 25 -33.77 -28.25 -23.49
N SER A 26 -34.34 -28.77 -22.41
CA SER A 26 -34.15 -28.29 -21.06
C SER A 26 -32.65 -28.34 -20.65
N THR A 27 -31.97 -29.43 -20.97
CA THR A 27 -30.55 -29.61 -20.67
C THR A 27 -29.71 -28.63 -21.45
N ILE A 28 -29.99 -28.40 -22.73
CA ILE A 28 -29.28 -27.42 -23.56
C ILE A 28 -29.48 -26.01 -23.02
N LEU A 29 -30.71 -25.62 -22.68
CA LEU A 29 -31.03 -24.31 -22.11
C LEU A 29 -30.31 -24.09 -20.78
N PHE A 30 -30.28 -25.12 -19.92
CA PHE A 30 -29.54 -25.04 -18.66
C PHE A 30 -28.04 -24.84 -18.90
N PHE A 31 -27.46 -25.57 -19.86
CA PHE A 31 -26.02 -25.42 -20.17
C PHE A 31 -25.67 -24.03 -20.72
N VAL A 32 -26.51 -23.53 -21.65
CA VAL A 32 -26.35 -22.18 -22.21
C VAL A 32 -26.48 -21.11 -21.10
N SER A 33 -27.49 -21.22 -20.24
CA SER A 33 -27.67 -20.30 -19.12
C SER A 33 -26.49 -20.34 -18.16
N THR A 34 -25.96 -21.51 -17.86
CA THR A 34 -24.77 -21.64 -16.98
C THR A 34 -23.52 -20.99 -17.60
N LEU A 35 -23.27 -21.20 -18.89
CA LEU A 35 -22.18 -20.60 -19.61
C LEU A 35 -22.29 -19.05 -19.62
N LEU A 36 -23.48 -18.52 -19.88
CA LEU A 36 -23.74 -17.09 -19.84
C LEU A 36 -23.47 -16.50 -18.45
N ASN A 37 -23.93 -17.18 -17.40
CA ASN A 37 -23.67 -16.74 -16.03
C ASN A 37 -22.17 -16.74 -15.69
N ILE A 38 -21.43 -17.77 -16.08
CA ILE A 38 -19.98 -17.82 -15.87
C ILE A 38 -19.30 -16.68 -16.60
N TRP A 39 -19.69 -16.44 -17.85
CA TRP A 39 -19.12 -15.35 -18.64
C TRP A 39 -19.41 -13.98 -18.04
N GLN A 40 -20.66 -13.72 -17.64
CA GLN A 40 -21.05 -12.46 -16.98
C GLN A 40 -20.29 -12.25 -15.65
N ASN A 41 -20.20 -13.30 -14.82
CA ASN A 41 -19.48 -13.23 -13.57
C ASN A 41 -17.99 -12.96 -13.78
N SER A 42 -17.37 -13.56 -14.80
CA SER A 42 -15.96 -13.30 -15.11
C SER A 42 -15.72 -11.87 -15.57
N LEU A 43 -16.64 -11.31 -16.35
CA LEU A 43 -16.57 -9.92 -16.79
C LEU A 43 -16.70 -8.95 -15.61
N GLN A 44 -17.69 -9.16 -14.76
CA GLN A 44 -17.90 -8.36 -13.55
C GLN A 44 -16.69 -8.42 -12.59
N LEU A 45 -16.12 -9.62 -12.43
CA LEU A 45 -14.93 -9.79 -11.59
C LEU A 45 -13.74 -9.01 -12.14
N LYS A 46 -13.55 -9.04 -13.46
CA LYS A 46 -12.49 -8.26 -14.13
C LYS A 46 -12.68 -6.76 -13.90
N GLU A 47 -13.89 -6.24 -14.14
CA GLU A 47 -14.20 -4.82 -13.91
C GLU A 47 -14.00 -4.41 -12.45
N GLN A 48 -14.40 -5.26 -11.49
CA GLN A 48 -14.18 -5.01 -10.08
C GLN A 48 -12.69 -4.99 -9.69
N LEU A 49 -11.88 -5.88 -10.27
CA LEU A 49 -10.45 -5.92 -10.04
C LEU A 49 -9.75 -4.68 -10.62
N GLU A 50 -10.11 -4.27 -11.82
CA GLU A 50 -9.60 -3.04 -12.45
C GLU A 50 -9.96 -1.82 -11.59
N ALA A 51 -11.22 -1.68 -11.19
CA ALA A 51 -11.66 -0.57 -10.34
C ALA A 51 -10.94 -0.53 -8.97
N LYS A 52 -10.70 -1.69 -8.36
CA LYS A 52 -9.93 -1.78 -7.11
C LYS A 52 -8.46 -1.44 -7.31
N ALA A 53 -7.85 -1.85 -8.41
CA ALA A 53 -6.48 -1.52 -8.75
C ALA A 53 -6.32 -0.01 -8.96
N ASP A 54 -7.23 0.62 -9.71
CA ASP A 54 -7.24 2.07 -9.94
C ASP A 54 -7.44 2.85 -8.64
N ALA A 55 -8.34 2.41 -7.78
CA ALA A 55 -8.56 3.02 -6.48
C ALA A 55 -7.31 2.89 -5.57
N ALA A 56 -6.64 1.74 -5.56
CA ALA A 56 -5.42 1.53 -4.82
C ALA A 56 -4.28 2.42 -5.35
N TYR A 57 -4.13 2.51 -6.68
CA TYR A 57 -3.15 3.38 -7.31
C TYR A 57 -3.38 4.85 -6.95
N SER A 58 -4.62 5.33 -7.09
CA SER A 58 -5.00 6.70 -6.72
C SER A 58 -4.73 7.00 -5.24
N ASN A 59 -5.02 6.06 -4.34
CA ASN A 59 -4.72 6.22 -2.91
C ASN A 59 -3.22 6.33 -2.64
N ILE A 60 -2.40 5.51 -3.31
CA ILE A 60 -0.94 5.56 -3.19
C ILE A 60 -0.42 6.91 -3.71
N GLU A 61 -0.84 7.33 -4.88
CA GLU A 61 -0.43 8.61 -5.47
C GLU A 61 -0.82 9.80 -4.58
N ASN A 62 -2.04 9.79 -4.05
CA ASN A 62 -2.50 10.82 -3.11
C ASN A 62 -1.67 10.82 -1.81
N THR A 63 -1.35 9.63 -1.27
CA THR A 63 -0.50 9.51 -0.09
C THR A 63 0.88 10.09 -0.33
N PHE A 64 1.52 9.78 -1.45
CA PHE A 64 2.82 10.37 -1.81
C PHE A 64 2.75 11.87 -2.01
N SER A 65 1.70 12.38 -2.64
CA SER A 65 1.48 13.81 -2.80
C SER A 65 1.37 14.53 -1.45
N VAL A 66 0.60 13.97 -0.53
CA VAL A 66 0.44 14.50 0.84
C VAL A 66 1.77 14.48 1.60
N MET A 67 2.53 13.38 1.51
CA MET A 67 3.84 13.27 2.14
C MET A 67 4.84 14.30 1.58
N LYS A 68 4.85 14.50 0.26
CA LYS A 68 5.68 15.52 -0.39
C LYS A 68 5.35 16.91 0.11
N VAL A 69 4.09 17.27 0.16
CA VAL A 69 3.63 18.57 0.68
C VAL A 69 4.06 18.74 2.14
N GLY A 70 3.85 17.72 2.97
CA GLY A 70 4.27 17.72 4.38
C GLY A 70 5.76 17.91 4.55
N SER A 71 6.59 17.22 3.76
CA SER A 71 8.05 17.34 3.78
C SER A 71 8.50 18.77 3.44
N VAL A 72 7.90 19.39 2.42
CA VAL A 72 8.20 20.77 2.03
C VAL A 72 7.82 21.76 3.14
N PHE A 73 6.68 21.56 3.80
CA PHE A 73 6.29 22.40 4.94
C PHE A 73 7.27 22.28 6.10
N ILE A 74 7.67 21.05 6.46
CA ILE A 74 8.65 20.82 7.53
C ILE A 74 9.97 21.47 7.20
N ALA A 75 10.46 21.30 5.97
CA ALA A 75 11.72 21.94 5.53
C ALA A 75 11.67 23.48 5.59
N LYS A 76 10.50 24.10 5.49
CA LYS A 76 10.32 25.55 5.58
C LYS A 76 10.08 26.09 6.99
N LEU A 77 9.95 25.23 8.00
CA LEU A 77 9.81 25.69 9.38
C LEU A 77 10.99 26.57 9.80
N ALA A 78 10.71 27.66 10.48
CA ALA A 78 11.73 28.57 10.94
C ALA A 78 12.74 27.91 11.90
N SER A 79 12.27 26.99 12.75
CA SER A 79 13.10 26.22 13.66
C SER A 79 14.05 25.27 12.92
N VAL A 80 13.60 24.61 11.86
CA VAL A 80 14.42 23.75 11.00
C VAL A 80 15.48 24.58 10.28
N ASN A 81 15.07 25.68 9.65
CA ASN A 81 15.99 26.59 8.94
C ASN A 81 17.03 27.21 9.87
N HIS A 82 16.66 27.50 11.11
CA HIS A 82 17.62 28.05 12.09
C HIS A 82 18.73 27.03 12.40
N ILE A 83 18.39 25.76 12.56
CA ILE A 83 19.35 24.67 12.80
C ILE A 83 20.24 24.45 11.57
N LEU A 84 19.66 24.50 10.37
CA LEU A 84 20.39 24.35 9.11
C LEU A 84 21.54 25.35 8.95
N VAL A 85 21.35 26.60 9.38
CA VAL A 85 22.36 27.64 9.22
C VAL A 85 23.30 27.75 10.42
N SER A 86 22.97 27.19 11.57
CA SER A 86 23.75 27.24 12.80
C SER A 86 24.79 26.12 12.82
N PRO A 87 26.09 26.43 13.00
CA PRO A 87 27.13 25.40 13.10
C PRO A 87 27.06 24.62 14.43
N ASP A 88 26.55 25.22 15.48
CA ASP A 88 26.41 24.59 16.82
C ASP A 88 25.06 24.98 17.45
N PRO A 89 23.97 24.35 17.05
CA PRO A 89 22.65 24.66 17.56
C PRO A 89 22.49 24.19 19.02
N THR A 90 21.95 25.09 19.86
CA THR A 90 21.70 24.80 21.28
C THR A 90 20.50 23.84 21.46
N ILE A 91 20.43 23.19 22.63
CA ILE A 91 19.34 22.28 23.01
C ILE A 91 17.95 22.94 22.90
N ASP A 92 17.85 24.23 23.18
CA ASP A 92 16.60 24.99 23.09
C ASP A 92 16.05 25.06 21.68
N TYR A 93 16.93 25.19 20.67
CA TYR A 93 16.49 25.16 19.27
C TYR A 93 15.94 23.81 18.84
N PHE A 94 16.56 22.74 19.31
CA PHE A 94 16.05 21.38 19.05
C PHE A 94 14.69 21.14 19.72
N SER A 95 14.52 21.60 20.97
CA SER A 95 13.25 21.48 21.66
C SER A 95 12.13 22.24 20.94
N ARG A 96 12.41 23.43 20.40
CA ARG A 96 11.45 24.18 19.58
C ARG A 96 11.13 23.45 18.30
N MET A 97 12.15 22.95 17.60
CA MET A 97 11.95 22.18 16.36
C MET A 97 11.07 20.94 16.58
N ILE A 98 11.31 20.19 17.67
CA ILE A 98 10.49 19.03 18.03
C ILE A 98 9.02 19.43 18.21
N ASN A 99 8.78 20.52 18.94
CA ASN A 99 7.41 21.01 19.17
C ASN A 99 6.75 21.49 17.86
N ASP A 100 7.53 22.13 16.97
CA ASP A 100 7.02 22.61 15.69
C ASP A 100 6.74 21.46 14.71
N ILE A 101 7.53 20.39 14.73
CA ILE A 101 7.37 19.21 13.84
C ILE A 101 6.27 18.25 14.33
N SER A 102 6.09 18.10 15.64
CA SER A 102 5.14 17.15 16.21
C SER A 102 3.72 17.20 15.62
N PRO A 103 3.10 18.38 15.36
CA PRO A 103 1.79 18.42 14.71
C PRO A 103 1.79 17.84 13.30
N TYR A 104 2.88 17.94 12.58
CA TYR A 104 2.99 17.45 11.19
C TYR A 104 3.09 15.94 11.11
N THR A 105 3.68 15.26 12.11
CA THR A 105 3.69 13.79 12.17
C THR A 105 2.28 13.24 12.19
N GLN A 106 1.39 13.88 12.96
CA GLN A 106 -0.02 13.47 13.06
C GLN A 106 -0.83 13.88 11.83
N LEU A 107 -0.65 15.13 11.36
CA LEU A 107 -1.42 15.68 10.24
C LEU A 107 -1.19 14.92 8.94
N TYR A 108 0.05 14.53 8.68
CA TYR A 108 0.45 13.84 7.44
C TYR A 108 0.63 12.33 7.62
N SER A 109 0.29 11.80 8.80
CA SER A 109 0.41 10.37 9.12
C SER A 109 1.82 9.82 8.89
N PHE A 110 2.86 10.62 9.17
CA PHE A 110 4.23 10.14 9.14
C PHE A 110 4.47 9.21 10.33
N GLU A 111 5.04 8.04 10.09
CA GLU A 111 5.47 7.16 11.17
C GLU A 111 6.69 7.75 11.88
N THR A 112 7.63 8.27 11.10
CA THR A 112 8.86 8.90 11.58
C THR A 112 9.30 9.98 10.61
N ILE A 113 9.86 11.07 11.14
CA ILE A 113 10.50 12.14 10.38
C ILE A 113 11.95 12.17 10.81
N CYS A 114 12.86 11.92 9.86
CA CYS A 114 14.30 12.08 10.05
C CYS A 114 14.79 13.31 9.27
N LEU A 115 15.52 14.19 9.94
CA LEU A 115 16.16 15.36 9.34
C LEU A 115 17.67 15.25 9.55
N TYR A 116 18.41 15.33 8.44
CA TYR A 116 19.86 15.39 8.47
C TYR A 116 20.34 16.83 8.29
N PHE A 117 21.19 17.28 9.19
CA PHE A 117 21.80 18.60 9.19
C PHE A 117 23.30 18.48 8.88
N ASP A 118 23.65 18.68 7.63
CA ASP A 118 24.99 18.48 7.08
C ASP A 118 26.04 19.29 7.84
N ARG A 119 25.79 20.59 8.10
CA ARG A 119 26.75 21.47 8.76
C ARG A 119 27.10 21.09 10.19
N SER A 120 26.17 20.56 10.93
CA SER A 120 26.33 20.15 12.33
C SER A 120 26.60 18.69 12.51
N GLU A 121 26.58 17.91 11.42
CA GLU A 121 26.66 16.45 11.42
C GLU A 121 25.68 15.81 12.42
N ARG A 122 24.46 16.37 12.48
CA ARG A 122 23.40 15.94 13.37
C ARG A 122 22.26 15.32 12.60
N VAL A 123 21.65 14.31 13.23
CA VAL A 123 20.44 13.68 12.72
C VAL A 123 19.35 13.83 13.76
N PHE A 124 18.25 14.42 13.37
CA PHE A 124 17.02 14.44 14.16
C PHE A 124 16.12 13.29 13.74
N ASP A 125 15.56 12.60 14.72
CA ASP A 125 14.53 11.59 14.55
C ASP A 125 13.36 11.93 15.46
N SER A 126 12.17 12.09 14.88
CA SER A 126 10.96 12.44 15.62
C SER A 126 10.55 11.40 16.66
N SER A 127 11.02 10.16 16.56
CA SER A 127 10.73 9.07 17.50
C SER A 127 11.75 8.91 18.61
N GLY A 128 12.98 9.32 18.41
CA GLY A 128 14.09 9.04 19.32
C GLY A 128 14.93 10.24 19.74
N GLY A 129 14.83 11.37 19.05
CA GLY A 129 15.55 12.59 19.41
C GLY A 129 16.70 12.97 18.48
N MET A 130 17.79 13.48 19.05
CA MET A 130 18.93 14.00 18.30
C MET A 130 20.14 13.08 18.46
N TYR A 131 20.79 12.78 17.35
CA TYR A 131 21.97 11.93 17.25
C TYR A 131 23.12 12.68 16.55
N THR A 132 24.34 12.29 16.83
CA THR A 132 25.45 12.58 15.92
C THR A 132 25.37 11.62 14.72
N TYR A 133 25.99 12.00 13.61
CA TYR A 133 26.03 11.14 12.43
C TYR A 133 26.57 9.73 12.74
N SER A 134 27.64 9.67 13.56
CA SER A 134 28.27 8.41 13.96
C SER A 134 27.43 7.51 14.86
N ASP A 135 26.52 8.11 15.64
CA ASP A 135 25.74 7.39 16.64
C ASP A 135 24.32 7.07 16.17
N PHE A 136 24.00 7.50 14.96
CA PHE A 136 22.66 7.23 14.41
C PHE A 136 22.47 5.73 14.16
N TYR A 137 21.35 5.21 14.61
CA TYR A 137 21.05 3.78 14.64
C TYR A 137 20.85 3.16 13.25
N ASN A 138 20.64 3.96 12.20
CA ASN A 138 20.45 3.50 10.81
C ASN A 138 21.46 4.12 9.85
N PRO A 139 22.72 3.64 9.83
CA PRO A 139 23.77 4.19 8.97
C PRO A 139 23.50 4.00 7.48
N ASP A 140 22.77 2.93 7.09
CA ASP A 140 22.41 2.68 5.69
C ASP A 140 21.48 3.77 5.15
N PHE A 141 20.55 4.26 5.97
CA PHE A 141 19.70 5.38 5.61
C PHE A 141 20.51 6.65 5.34
N LEU A 142 21.49 6.94 6.21
CA LEU A 142 22.36 8.12 6.04
C LEU A 142 23.25 8.00 4.80
N ARG A 143 23.76 6.81 4.51
CA ARG A 143 24.52 6.54 3.30
C ARG A 143 23.69 6.80 2.04
N ILE A 144 22.46 6.30 2.01
CA ILE A 144 21.53 6.54 0.90
C ILE A 144 21.26 8.03 0.73
N LEU A 145 21.01 8.77 1.82
CA LEU A 145 20.82 10.22 1.76
C LEU A 145 22.03 10.95 1.21
N SER A 146 23.24 10.56 1.61
CA SER A 146 24.48 11.21 1.15
C SER A 146 24.82 10.92 -0.31
N GLU A 147 24.36 9.77 -0.84
CA GLU A 147 24.54 9.36 -2.23
C GLU A 147 23.46 9.92 -3.18
N MET A 148 22.38 10.51 -2.63
CA MET A 148 21.31 11.10 -3.42
C MET A 148 21.76 12.39 -4.09
N ASP A 149 21.73 12.42 -5.41
CA ASP A 149 22.00 13.58 -6.26
C ASP A 149 20.72 14.31 -6.71
N THR A 150 19.59 14.00 -6.10
CA THR A 150 18.29 14.55 -6.44
C THR A 150 17.65 15.25 -5.25
N GLU A 151 16.93 16.35 -5.51
CA GLU A 151 16.17 17.07 -4.46
C GLU A 151 15.08 16.23 -3.81
N GLU A 152 14.59 15.21 -4.53
CA GLU A 152 13.55 14.28 -4.06
C GLU A 152 13.86 12.87 -4.56
N ALA A 153 13.78 11.88 -3.66
CA ALA A 153 13.78 10.48 -4.04
C ALA A 153 12.87 9.67 -3.10
N TRP A 154 12.23 8.65 -3.67
CA TRP A 154 11.47 7.66 -2.93
C TRP A 154 12.31 6.39 -2.85
N VAL A 155 12.71 6.01 -1.65
CA VAL A 155 13.48 4.80 -1.42
C VAL A 155 12.60 3.77 -0.72
N VAL A 156 12.46 2.61 -1.34
CA VAL A 156 11.63 1.51 -0.84
C VAL A 156 12.52 0.42 -0.28
N ASN A 157 12.08 -0.24 0.79
CA ASN A 157 12.77 -1.37 1.44
C ASN A 157 14.11 -1.02 2.10
N ILE A 158 14.25 0.17 2.68
CA ILE A 158 15.34 0.40 3.63
C ILE A 158 15.04 -0.41 4.88
N PRO A 159 15.94 -1.30 5.33
CA PRO A 159 15.73 -1.99 6.60
C PRO A 159 15.71 -0.94 7.73
N TYR A 160 14.54 -0.78 8.33
CA TYR A 160 14.33 0.13 9.44
C TYR A 160 14.54 -0.63 10.74
N GLU A 161 15.69 -0.44 11.39
CA GLU A 161 15.92 -0.91 12.75
C GLU A 161 15.29 0.08 13.72
N ARG A 162 14.22 -0.34 14.39
CA ARG A 162 13.62 0.49 15.44
C ARG A 162 14.63 0.68 16.59
N TYR A 163 14.70 1.89 17.11
CA TYR A 163 15.55 2.31 18.23
C TYR A 163 15.48 1.41 19.47
N TYR A 164 14.40 0.66 19.64
CA TYR A 164 14.20 -0.27 20.76
C TYR A 164 14.76 -1.68 20.56
N SER A 165 15.41 -1.95 19.44
CA SER A 165 16.18 -3.19 19.32
C SER A 165 17.44 -3.04 20.17
N PRO A 166 17.61 -3.80 21.29
CA PRO A 166 18.82 -3.67 22.08
C PRO A 166 20.00 -4.02 21.15
N ARG A 167 20.90 -3.07 20.93
CA ARG A 167 22.17 -3.36 20.26
C ARG A 167 22.78 -4.55 20.98
N PRO A 168 23.21 -5.60 20.30
CA PRO A 168 24.00 -6.63 20.95
C PRO A 168 25.19 -5.93 21.59
N ALA A 169 25.34 -6.08 22.92
CA ALA A 169 26.45 -5.48 23.63
C ALA A 169 27.73 -5.89 22.92
N VAL A 170 28.43 -4.89 22.33
CA VAL A 170 29.75 -5.12 21.76
C VAL A 170 30.62 -5.60 22.92
N PRO A 171 31.18 -6.81 22.90
CA PRO A 171 32.07 -7.24 23.96
C PRO A 171 33.25 -6.27 23.98
N VAL A 172 33.41 -5.54 25.08
CA VAL A 172 34.60 -4.74 25.33
C VAL A 172 35.71 -5.75 25.57
N GLY A 173 36.54 -5.93 24.53
CA GLY A 173 37.78 -6.72 24.59
C GLY A 173 38.93 -5.90 25.14
#